data_f5b0d793ce8c5f85065ddac024cbabde
#
_entry.id   f5b0d793ce8c5f85065ddac024cbabde
#
_cell.length_a   1.000
_cell.length_b   1.000
_cell.length_c   1.000
_cell.angle_alpha   90.00
_cell.angle_beta   90.00
_cell.angle_gamma   90.00
#
_symmetry.space_group_name_H-M   'P 1'
#
loop_
_entity.id
_entity.type
_entity.pdbx_description
1 polymer ?
#
loop_
_entity_poly.entity_id
_entity_poly.type
_entity_poly.pdbx_seq_one_letter_code
_entity_poly.pdbx_strand_id
1 'polypeptide(L)'
;MRGRTPRVLFVALSLFTICLAWLATAPSAGAHVRWFVDSNVTLENFEAYNLTDPEVLIWIALSIAIIGLSVVLDTVLPTVRIVDSKTRHDFIELLRIMTGMSLLLTAYEGAIVAPHLTAYGSFGTVLITLQVVIGILLMANRFIRHAAIFMIFLQLGLAIQFGVLSALEYLIVIGIATFLLINDLPTAELRERYKPYSVALLRIFTGISLITLGLSEKLFGAVMAESFLAAYQWNFVAALGLEFFTDRLFVLSAGFIEVIFGVILVLGTTTRLNVLALSAVLLASNLLFIIEGNKEAALVEFVGHMPVIGVALILILLGYGQRLKVTNLLPARRVNSDIKTIRVPKDA
;
A
#
# COMPACT_ATOMS: atom_id res chain seq x y z
N MET A 1 1.62 22.80 -27.91
CA MET A 1 1.70 21.58 -27.12
C MET A 1 0.31 20.93 -26.93
N ARG A 2 -0.42 20.72 -28.01
CA ARG A 2 -1.75 20.09 -28.02
C ARG A 2 -1.60 18.68 -28.62
N GLY A 3 -1.83 17.60 -27.87
CA GLY A 3 -1.97 16.25 -28.41
C GLY A 3 -1.39 15.07 -27.63
N ARG A 4 -0.76 15.26 -26.45
CA ARG A 4 -0.15 14.15 -25.66
C ARG A 4 -1.06 13.54 -24.57
N THR A 5 -2.03 14.28 -24.09
CA THR A 5 -2.92 13.85 -22.99
C THR A 5 -3.79 12.62 -23.28
N PRO A 6 -4.46 12.50 -24.46
CA PRO A 6 -5.31 11.33 -24.70
C PRO A 6 -4.50 10.04 -24.87
N ARG A 7 -3.26 10.11 -25.37
CA ARG A 7 -2.41 8.93 -25.57
C ARG A 7 -1.91 8.35 -24.23
N VAL A 8 -1.53 9.18 -23.27
CA VAL A 8 -1.08 8.75 -21.94
C VAL A 8 -2.22 8.11 -21.16
N LEU A 9 -3.41 8.69 -21.21
CA LEU A 9 -4.61 8.14 -20.59
C LEU A 9 -5.02 6.82 -21.24
N PHE A 10 -4.97 6.72 -22.56
CA PHE A 10 -5.27 5.49 -23.29
C PHE A 10 -4.28 4.36 -22.96
N VAL A 11 -2.97 4.66 -22.93
CA VAL A 11 -1.93 3.69 -22.54
C VAL A 11 -2.11 3.25 -21.08
N ALA A 12 -2.39 4.17 -20.17
CA ALA A 12 -2.64 3.84 -18.76
C ALA A 12 -3.89 2.96 -18.60
N LEU A 13 -4.99 3.28 -19.27
CA LEU A 13 -6.20 2.45 -19.27
C LEU A 13 -5.95 1.07 -19.91
N SER A 14 -5.22 1.01 -21.02
CA SER A 14 -4.89 -0.26 -21.68
C SER A 14 -4.02 -1.15 -20.80
N LEU A 15 -2.99 -0.58 -20.15
CA LEU A 15 -2.15 -1.30 -19.19
C LEU A 15 -2.97 -1.78 -17.99
N PHE A 16 -3.86 -0.95 -17.46
CA PHE A 16 -4.76 -1.32 -16.37
C PHE A 16 -5.70 -2.46 -16.76
N THR A 17 -6.29 -2.41 -17.97
CA THR A 17 -7.16 -3.48 -18.48
C THR A 17 -6.39 -4.79 -18.70
N ILE A 18 -5.16 -4.72 -19.22
CA ILE A 18 -4.29 -5.89 -19.42
C ILE A 18 -3.91 -6.49 -18.06
N CYS A 19 -3.55 -5.67 -17.07
CA CYS A 19 -3.27 -6.11 -15.71
C CYS A 19 -4.49 -6.78 -15.07
N LEU A 20 -5.68 -6.18 -15.22
CA LEU A 20 -6.93 -6.77 -14.72
C LEU A 20 -7.24 -8.12 -15.39
N ALA A 21 -7.11 -8.20 -16.71
CA ALA A 21 -7.34 -9.45 -17.44
C ALA A 21 -6.33 -10.54 -17.03
N TRP A 22 -5.07 -10.15 -16.79
CA TRP A 22 -4.03 -11.08 -16.34
C TRP A 22 -4.25 -11.53 -14.88
N LEU A 23 -4.64 -10.62 -13.98
CA LEU A 23 -5.01 -10.95 -12.59
C LEU A 23 -6.22 -11.89 -12.53
N ALA A 24 -7.21 -11.72 -13.41
CA ALA A 24 -8.38 -12.61 -13.48
C ALA A 24 -8.06 -14.05 -13.91
N THR A 25 -6.91 -14.27 -14.55
CA THR A 25 -6.43 -15.61 -14.97
C THR A 25 -5.34 -16.20 -14.07
N ALA A 26 -4.84 -15.40 -13.10
CA ALA A 26 -3.86 -15.89 -12.13
C ALA A 26 -4.49 -16.84 -11.13
N PRO A 27 -3.81 -17.94 -10.72
CA PRO A 27 -4.26 -18.76 -9.62
C PRO A 27 -4.41 -17.89 -8.37
N SER A 28 -5.48 -18.09 -7.60
CA SER A 28 -5.82 -17.31 -6.41
C SER A 28 -4.62 -17.23 -5.46
N ALA A 29 -4.06 -16.04 -5.34
CA ALA A 29 -2.95 -15.76 -4.44
C ALA A 29 -3.46 -14.75 -3.40
N GLY A 30 -3.53 -15.11 -2.13
CA GLY A 30 -3.92 -14.21 -1.05
C GLY A 30 -2.71 -13.80 -0.19
N ALA A 31 -2.62 -12.59 0.32
CA ALA A 31 -1.43 -12.11 1.02
C ALA A 31 -1.61 -11.86 2.54
N HIS A 32 -2.50 -10.96 2.99
CA HIS A 32 -2.67 -10.70 4.44
C HIS A 32 -3.50 -11.76 5.14
N VAL A 33 -4.55 -12.20 4.51
CA VAL A 33 -5.40 -13.29 5.01
C VAL A 33 -4.61 -14.58 5.14
N ARG A 34 -3.63 -14.81 4.27
CA ARG A 34 -2.69 -15.94 4.32
C ARG A 34 -1.74 -15.93 5.52
N TRP A 35 -1.64 -14.85 6.24
CA TRP A 35 -0.89 -14.86 7.49
C TRP A 35 -1.59 -15.69 8.56
N PHE A 36 -2.90 -15.92 8.42
CA PHE A 36 -3.78 -16.52 9.40
C PHE A 36 -4.55 -17.73 8.92
N VAL A 37 -4.67 -17.92 7.60
CA VAL A 37 -5.50 -18.99 6.99
C VAL A 37 -4.72 -19.70 5.89
N ASP A 38 -4.80 -21.02 5.87
CA ASP A 38 -4.16 -21.86 4.84
C ASP A 38 -4.77 -21.63 3.45
N SER A 39 -3.92 -21.68 2.42
CA SER A 39 -4.32 -21.47 1.03
C SER A 39 -5.27 -22.54 0.46
N ASN A 40 -5.41 -23.68 1.14
CA ASN A 40 -6.23 -24.83 0.72
C ASN A 40 -7.60 -24.87 1.40
N VAL A 41 -8.00 -23.76 2.05
CA VAL A 41 -9.32 -23.69 2.72
C VAL A 41 -10.42 -23.72 1.70
N THR A 42 -11.44 -24.54 1.99
CA THR A 42 -12.71 -24.61 1.28
C THR A 42 -13.83 -24.26 2.24
N LEU A 43 -14.76 -23.40 1.82
CA LEU A 43 -15.98 -23.12 2.55
C LEU A 43 -17.16 -23.86 1.92
N GLU A 44 -17.96 -24.51 2.75
CA GLU A 44 -19.26 -25.01 2.32
C GLU A 44 -20.14 -23.80 1.95
N ASN A 45 -20.77 -23.86 0.78
CA ASN A 45 -21.64 -22.79 0.24
C ASN A 45 -20.93 -21.45 -0.13
N PHE A 46 -19.63 -21.49 -0.45
CA PHE A 46 -18.96 -20.30 -0.98
C PHE A 46 -19.52 -19.89 -2.34
N GLU A 47 -19.93 -18.64 -2.48
CA GLU A 47 -20.37 -18.04 -3.74
C GLU A 47 -19.38 -16.95 -4.20
N ALA A 48 -18.74 -17.18 -5.33
CA ALA A 48 -17.86 -16.17 -5.94
C ALA A 48 -18.65 -14.92 -6.36
N TYR A 49 -17.99 -13.77 -6.34
CA TYR A 49 -18.60 -12.53 -6.83
C TYR A 49 -18.77 -12.54 -8.35
N ASN A 50 -19.93 -12.13 -8.82
CA ASN A 50 -20.21 -11.94 -10.23
C ASN A 50 -20.38 -10.46 -10.55
N LEU A 51 -19.95 -10.05 -11.73
CA LEU A 51 -20.13 -8.65 -12.19
C LEU A 51 -21.60 -8.22 -12.31
N THR A 52 -22.52 -9.18 -12.29
CA THR A 52 -23.97 -8.95 -12.34
C THR A 52 -24.61 -8.83 -10.96
N ASP A 53 -23.87 -9.13 -9.89
CA ASP A 53 -24.37 -9.03 -8.53
C ASP A 53 -24.68 -7.57 -8.18
N PRO A 54 -25.86 -7.25 -7.62
CA PRO A 54 -26.24 -5.87 -7.33
C PRO A 54 -25.26 -5.16 -6.40
N GLU A 55 -24.74 -5.84 -5.38
CA GLU A 55 -23.75 -5.30 -4.46
C GLU A 55 -22.42 -4.97 -5.16
N VAL A 56 -21.98 -5.78 -6.13
CA VAL A 56 -20.77 -5.52 -6.92
C VAL A 56 -20.97 -4.27 -7.80
N LEU A 57 -22.13 -4.17 -8.45
CA LEU A 57 -22.47 -2.99 -9.27
C LEU A 57 -22.54 -1.71 -8.43
N ILE A 58 -23.11 -1.78 -7.21
CA ILE A 58 -23.15 -0.64 -6.28
C ILE A 58 -21.70 -0.23 -5.91
N TRP A 59 -20.84 -1.17 -5.57
CA TRP A 59 -19.45 -0.87 -5.22
C TRP A 59 -18.66 -0.31 -6.41
N ILE A 60 -18.88 -0.78 -7.63
CA ILE A 60 -18.29 -0.19 -8.84
C ILE A 60 -18.73 1.28 -9.00
N ALA A 61 -20.02 1.55 -8.86
CA ALA A 61 -20.55 2.91 -8.97
C ALA A 61 -20.00 3.83 -7.87
N LEU A 62 -19.94 3.34 -6.61
CA LEU A 62 -19.35 4.06 -5.49
C LEU A 62 -17.85 4.33 -5.70
N SER A 63 -17.11 3.36 -6.23
CA SER A 63 -15.69 3.50 -6.54
C SER A 63 -15.44 4.63 -7.53
N ILE A 64 -16.20 4.66 -8.61
CA ILE A 64 -16.12 5.73 -9.62
C ILE A 64 -16.45 7.09 -8.99
N ALA A 65 -17.50 7.15 -8.17
CA ALA A 65 -17.93 8.39 -7.50
C ALA A 65 -16.88 8.89 -6.52
N ILE A 66 -16.32 8.02 -5.65
CA ILE A 66 -15.32 8.38 -4.63
C ILE A 66 -14.00 8.80 -5.29
N ILE A 67 -13.53 8.07 -6.31
CA ILE A 67 -12.33 8.43 -7.06
C ILE A 67 -12.54 9.77 -7.78
N GLY A 68 -13.68 9.96 -8.44
CA GLY A 68 -14.03 11.23 -9.07
C GLY A 68 -14.08 12.39 -8.07
N LEU A 69 -14.71 12.16 -6.91
CA LEU A 69 -14.76 13.14 -5.81
C LEU A 69 -13.35 13.47 -5.30
N SER A 70 -12.45 12.48 -5.17
CA SER A 70 -11.08 12.72 -4.73
C SER A 70 -10.31 13.64 -5.69
N VAL A 71 -10.54 13.52 -7.00
CA VAL A 71 -9.97 14.41 -8.03
C VAL A 71 -10.49 15.83 -7.87
N VAL A 72 -11.79 16.00 -7.66
CA VAL A 72 -12.40 17.32 -7.42
C VAL A 72 -11.88 17.95 -6.13
N LEU A 73 -11.88 17.21 -5.03
CA LEU A 73 -11.39 17.66 -3.73
C LEU A 73 -9.92 18.07 -3.79
N ASP A 74 -9.07 17.34 -4.52
CA ASP A 74 -7.66 17.68 -4.65
C ASP A 74 -7.43 19.04 -5.35
N THR A 75 -8.38 19.51 -6.15
CA THR A 75 -8.31 20.83 -6.82
C THR A 75 -8.74 21.98 -5.91
N VAL A 76 -9.52 21.72 -4.87
CA VAL A 76 -10.08 22.76 -3.98
C VAL A 76 -9.45 22.78 -2.60
N LEU A 77 -8.91 21.64 -2.14
CA LEU A 77 -8.30 21.54 -0.80
C LEU A 77 -6.92 22.22 -0.78
N PRO A 78 -6.62 23.00 0.27
CA PRO A 78 -5.33 23.65 0.40
C PRO A 78 -4.21 22.63 0.65
N THR A 79 -3.03 22.86 0.04
CA THR A 79 -1.84 22.09 0.34
C THR A 79 -1.20 22.61 1.63
N VAL A 80 -1.27 21.84 2.70
CA VAL A 80 -0.69 22.19 4.00
C VAL A 80 0.74 21.64 4.09
N ARG A 81 1.70 22.46 4.50
CA ARG A 81 3.06 22.02 4.89
C ARG A 81 3.09 21.85 6.40
N ILE A 82 3.23 20.61 6.88
CA ILE A 82 3.15 20.28 8.31
C ILE A 82 4.54 20.23 8.95
N VAL A 83 5.60 19.91 8.18
CA VAL A 83 6.88 19.48 8.74
C VAL A 83 8.05 20.29 8.19
N ASP A 84 8.96 20.67 9.08
CA ASP A 84 10.25 21.27 8.78
C ASP A 84 11.31 20.24 8.33
N SER A 85 12.54 20.71 8.06
CA SER A 85 13.60 19.83 7.56
C SER A 85 14.14 18.87 8.61
N LYS A 86 14.11 19.22 9.90
CA LYS A 86 14.61 18.36 11.00
C LYS A 86 13.66 17.21 11.25
N THR A 87 12.41 17.50 11.50
CA THR A 87 11.35 16.49 11.72
C THR A 87 11.21 15.53 10.54
N ARG A 88 11.48 16.03 9.31
CA ARG A 88 11.55 15.16 8.12
C ARG A 88 12.61 14.07 8.25
N HIS A 89 13.78 14.40 8.75
CA HIS A 89 14.86 13.42 8.92
C HIS A 89 14.44 12.31 9.87
N ASP A 90 13.82 12.65 10.98
CA ASP A 90 13.34 11.71 12.00
C ASP A 90 12.32 10.70 11.40
N PHE A 91 11.41 11.14 10.52
CA PHE A 91 10.46 10.24 9.87
C PHE A 91 11.09 9.33 8.81
N ILE A 92 12.12 9.78 8.11
CA ILE A 92 12.90 8.92 7.21
C ILE A 92 13.63 7.85 8.02
N GLU A 93 14.19 8.20 9.16
CA GLU A 93 14.81 7.24 10.09
C GLU A 93 13.79 6.22 10.60
N LEU A 94 12.61 6.68 11.01
CA LEU A 94 11.55 5.79 11.48
C LEU A 94 11.10 4.80 10.40
N LEU A 95 10.86 5.25 9.16
CA LEU A 95 10.56 4.36 8.03
C LEU A 95 11.65 3.30 7.85
N ARG A 96 12.92 3.72 7.89
CA ARG A 96 14.09 2.85 7.76
C ARG A 96 14.14 1.80 8.86
N ILE A 97 13.97 2.21 10.12
CA ILE A 97 13.98 1.32 11.29
C ILE A 97 12.82 0.31 11.20
N MET A 98 11.60 0.79 10.94
CA MET A 98 10.42 -0.07 10.84
C MET A 98 10.57 -1.10 9.71
N THR A 99 11.09 -0.68 8.55
CA THR A 99 11.35 -1.59 7.43
C THR A 99 12.45 -2.60 7.78
N GLY A 100 13.57 -2.15 8.36
CA GLY A 100 14.67 -3.02 8.75
C GLY A 100 14.26 -4.06 9.80
N MET A 101 13.47 -3.65 10.78
CA MET A 101 12.98 -4.52 11.84
C MET A 101 11.98 -5.56 11.31
N SER A 102 11.03 -5.16 10.47
CA SER A 102 10.10 -6.10 9.82
C SER A 102 10.86 -7.14 8.99
N LEU A 103 11.84 -6.73 8.18
CA LEU A 103 12.64 -7.66 7.39
C LEU A 103 13.45 -8.64 8.25
N LEU A 104 13.99 -8.22 9.40
CA LEU A 104 14.72 -9.11 10.31
C LEU A 104 13.79 -10.10 11.00
N LEU A 105 12.62 -9.64 11.45
CA LEU A 105 11.65 -10.50 12.13
C LEU A 105 11.07 -11.54 11.18
N THR A 106 10.70 -11.16 9.96
CA THR A 106 10.21 -12.12 8.96
C THR A 106 11.31 -13.09 8.49
N ALA A 107 12.56 -12.64 8.40
CA ALA A 107 13.68 -13.53 8.11
C ALA A 107 13.93 -14.54 9.24
N TYR A 108 13.74 -14.16 10.50
CA TYR A 108 13.82 -15.05 11.66
C TYR A 108 12.79 -16.18 11.56
N GLU A 109 11.58 -15.89 11.09
CA GLU A 109 10.52 -16.87 10.82
C GLU A 109 10.76 -17.70 9.55
N GLY A 110 11.87 -17.49 8.84
CA GLY A 110 12.17 -18.19 7.59
C GLY A 110 11.35 -17.71 6.39
N ALA A 111 10.77 -16.52 6.49
CA ALA A 111 9.92 -15.96 5.44
C ALA A 111 10.58 -14.75 4.75
N ILE A 112 10.20 -14.50 3.49
CA ILE A 112 10.71 -13.40 2.67
C ILE A 112 9.64 -12.30 2.64
N VAL A 113 9.97 -11.13 3.20
CA VAL A 113 9.14 -9.92 3.24
C VAL A 113 7.86 -10.06 4.08
N ALA A 114 7.16 -11.20 3.98
CA ALA A 114 5.89 -11.44 4.66
C ALA A 114 5.80 -12.86 5.25
N PRO A 115 5.11 -13.06 6.38
CA PRO A 115 5.11 -14.33 7.13
C PRO A 115 4.73 -15.57 6.32
N HIS A 116 3.78 -15.47 5.39
CA HIS A 116 3.32 -16.59 4.57
C HIS A 116 4.25 -16.94 3.40
N LEU A 117 5.21 -16.08 3.04
CA LEU A 117 6.17 -16.32 1.97
C LEU A 117 7.38 -17.10 2.49
N THR A 118 7.13 -18.32 2.99
CA THR A 118 8.17 -19.20 3.53
C THR A 118 9.19 -19.55 2.44
N ALA A 119 10.45 -19.25 2.71
CA ALA A 119 11.55 -19.52 1.78
C ALA A 119 11.77 -21.02 1.60
N TYR A 120 12.03 -21.45 0.38
CA TYR A 120 12.34 -22.87 0.08
C TYR A 120 13.54 -22.98 -0.86
N GLY A 121 14.24 -24.11 -0.72
CA GLY A 121 15.42 -24.41 -1.53
C GLY A 121 16.62 -23.50 -1.25
N SER A 122 17.71 -23.74 -1.97
CA SER A 122 18.95 -22.96 -1.82
C SER A 122 18.79 -21.49 -2.22
N PHE A 123 17.95 -21.21 -3.21
CA PHE A 123 17.66 -19.84 -3.65
C PHE A 123 16.91 -19.06 -2.56
N GLY A 124 15.94 -19.70 -1.88
CA GLY A 124 15.26 -19.09 -0.74
C GLY A 124 16.22 -18.76 0.41
N THR A 125 17.19 -19.65 0.70
CA THR A 125 18.24 -19.37 1.70
C THR A 125 19.07 -18.14 1.33
N VAL A 126 19.41 -17.97 0.05
CA VAL A 126 20.12 -16.77 -0.43
C VAL A 126 19.28 -15.51 -0.23
N LEU A 127 17.98 -15.57 -0.54
CA LEU A 127 17.06 -14.42 -0.35
C LEU A 127 16.90 -14.06 1.12
N ILE A 128 16.75 -15.03 2.03
CA ILE A 128 16.72 -14.79 3.48
C ILE A 128 18.02 -14.13 3.94
N THR A 129 19.17 -14.64 3.49
CA THR A 129 20.48 -14.05 3.84
C THR A 129 20.56 -12.60 3.35
N LEU A 130 20.15 -12.35 2.11
CA LEU A 130 20.08 -11.00 1.55
C LEU A 130 19.17 -10.10 2.37
N GLN A 131 17.99 -10.59 2.78
CA GLN A 131 17.02 -9.87 3.60
C GLN A 131 17.60 -9.51 4.97
N VAL A 132 18.30 -10.43 5.63
CA VAL A 132 19.00 -10.18 6.90
C VAL A 132 20.04 -9.07 6.73
N VAL A 133 20.87 -9.15 5.68
CA VAL A 133 21.86 -8.09 5.38
C VAL A 133 21.17 -6.74 5.19
N ILE A 134 20.10 -6.67 4.40
CA ILE A 134 19.31 -5.43 4.22
C ILE A 134 18.82 -4.91 5.56
N GLY A 135 18.19 -5.77 6.37
CA GLY A 135 17.67 -5.38 7.68
C GLY A 135 18.73 -4.80 8.60
N ILE A 136 19.90 -5.45 8.68
CA ILE A 136 21.05 -4.97 9.48
C ILE A 136 21.54 -3.60 8.97
N LEU A 137 21.72 -3.42 7.66
CA LEU A 137 22.18 -2.16 7.07
C LEU A 137 21.19 -1.02 7.35
N LEU A 138 19.90 -1.29 7.22
CA LEU A 138 18.83 -0.34 7.53
C LEU A 138 18.84 0.02 9.03
N MET A 139 18.89 -0.94 9.92
CA MET A 139 18.92 -0.71 11.37
C MET A 139 20.18 0.06 11.80
N ALA A 140 21.35 -0.30 11.27
CA ALA A 140 22.62 0.35 11.60
C ALA A 140 22.76 1.77 11.00
N ASN A 141 21.84 2.23 10.16
CA ASN A 141 21.96 3.50 9.41
C ASN A 141 23.27 3.58 8.59
N ARG A 142 23.66 2.47 7.99
CA ARG A 142 24.90 2.37 7.23
C ARG A 142 24.65 1.84 5.82
N PHE A 143 25.33 2.38 4.85
CA PHE A 143 25.22 1.94 3.45
C PHE A 143 23.80 1.89 2.90
N ILE A 144 22.96 2.91 3.27
CA ILE A 144 21.53 2.94 2.94
C ILE A 144 21.28 2.77 1.44
N ARG A 145 22.13 3.36 0.59
CA ARG A 145 22.04 3.18 -0.87
C ARG A 145 22.18 1.74 -1.29
N HIS A 146 23.15 1.01 -0.71
CA HIS A 146 23.34 -0.40 -1.02
C HIS A 146 22.16 -1.24 -0.51
N ALA A 147 21.68 -0.96 0.69
CA ALA A 147 20.48 -1.60 1.22
C ALA A 147 19.26 -1.38 0.28
N ALA A 148 19.06 -0.16 -0.22
CA ALA A 148 17.98 0.14 -1.16
C ALA A 148 18.14 -0.62 -2.50
N ILE A 149 19.34 -0.73 -3.03
CA ILE A 149 19.62 -1.54 -4.23
C ILE A 149 19.36 -3.02 -3.94
N PHE A 150 19.80 -3.53 -2.80
CA PHE A 150 19.56 -4.91 -2.40
C PHE A 150 18.06 -5.21 -2.20
N MET A 151 17.26 -4.26 -1.73
CA MET A 151 15.79 -4.39 -1.68
C MET A 151 15.20 -4.59 -3.08
N ILE A 152 15.72 -3.92 -4.10
CA ILE A 152 15.29 -4.14 -5.49
C ILE A 152 15.62 -5.57 -5.95
N PHE A 153 16.83 -6.07 -5.64
CA PHE A 153 17.18 -7.46 -5.94
C PHE A 153 16.34 -8.47 -5.15
N LEU A 154 16.06 -8.18 -3.87
CA LEU A 154 15.17 -9.02 -3.06
C LEU A 154 13.77 -9.11 -3.69
N GLN A 155 13.23 -8.01 -4.19
CA GLN A 155 11.94 -7.98 -4.86
C GLN A 155 11.93 -8.77 -6.18
N LEU A 156 13.01 -8.73 -6.95
CA LEU A 156 13.18 -9.57 -8.14
C LEU A 156 13.26 -11.04 -7.75
N GLY A 157 14.00 -11.36 -6.70
CA GLY A 157 14.08 -12.72 -6.15
C GLY A 157 12.73 -13.24 -5.68
N LEU A 158 11.94 -12.39 -5.04
CA LEU A 158 10.57 -12.70 -4.62
C LEU A 158 9.69 -13.05 -5.85
N ALA A 159 9.78 -12.26 -6.92
CA ALA A 159 9.06 -12.54 -8.17
C ALA A 159 9.47 -13.90 -8.80
N ILE A 160 10.73 -14.26 -8.71
CA ILE A 160 11.25 -15.55 -9.22
C ILE A 160 10.75 -16.71 -8.35
N GLN A 161 10.76 -16.58 -7.04
CA GLN A 161 10.42 -17.66 -6.11
C GLN A 161 8.92 -17.87 -5.93
N PHE A 162 8.15 -16.79 -5.84
CA PHE A 162 6.71 -16.83 -5.51
C PHE A 162 5.80 -16.33 -6.64
N GLY A 163 6.37 -15.92 -7.75
CA GLY A 163 5.64 -15.41 -8.89
C GLY A 163 5.42 -13.89 -8.86
N VAL A 164 5.04 -13.37 -10.02
CA VAL A 164 4.90 -11.92 -10.25
C VAL A 164 3.76 -11.32 -9.42
N LEU A 165 2.70 -12.09 -9.16
CA LEU A 165 1.56 -11.60 -8.38
C LEU A 165 1.99 -11.27 -6.95
N SER A 166 2.69 -12.20 -6.27
CA SER A 166 3.23 -11.94 -4.93
C SER A 166 4.21 -10.76 -4.92
N ALA A 167 5.01 -10.59 -5.97
CA ALA A 167 5.87 -9.42 -6.09
C ALA A 167 5.07 -8.11 -6.26
N LEU A 168 3.94 -8.11 -6.93
CA LEU A 168 3.06 -6.94 -7.04
C LEU A 168 2.36 -6.61 -5.73
N GLU A 169 1.96 -7.61 -4.96
CA GLU A 169 1.38 -7.46 -3.62
C GLU A 169 2.34 -6.73 -2.66
N TYR A 170 3.64 -7.01 -2.76
CA TYR A 170 4.68 -6.35 -1.95
C TYR A 170 5.49 -5.29 -2.71
N LEU A 171 4.92 -4.68 -3.74
CA LEU A 171 5.59 -3.64 -4.52
C LEU A 171 5.93 -2.38 -3.71
N ILE A 172 5.30 -2.20 -2.54
CA ILE A 172 5.66 -1.19 -1.53
C ILE A 172 7.15 -1.23 -1.18
N VAL A 173 7.79 -2.41 -1.21
CA VAL A 173 9.24 -2.59 -0.96
C VAL A 173 10.07 -1.80 -1.99
N ILE A 174 9.68 -1.83 -3.28
CA ILE A 174 10.31 -0.99 -4.31
C ILE A 174 10.06 0.49 -4.05
N GLY A 175 8.85 0.83 -3.58
CA GLY A 175 8.53 2.20 -3.17
C GLY A 175 9.47 2.72 -2.09
N ILE A 176 9.66 1.94 -1.03
CA ILE A 176 10.59 2.26 0.07
C ILE A 176 12.04 2.31 -0.44
N ALA A 177 12.47 1.33 -1.22
CA ALA A 177 13.82 1.28 -1.79
C ALA A 177 14.13 2.53 -2.64
N THR A 178 13.24 2.90 -3.55
CA THR A 178 13.41 4.09 -4.41
C THR A 178 13.37 5.39 -3.59
N PHE A 179 12.52 5.47 -2.57
CA PHE A 179 12.46 6.60 -1.66
C PHE A 179 13.78 6.78 -0.89
N LEU A 180 14.30 5.71 -0.29
CA LEU A 180 15.56 5.73 0.44
C LEU A 180 16.74 6.05 -0.49
N LEU A 181 16.79 5.41 -1.67
CA LEU A 181 17.83 5.63 -2.67
C LEU A 181 17.92 7.10 -3.10
N ILE A 182 16.79 7.73 -3.41
CA ILE A 182 16.73 9.14 -3.82
C ILE A 182 17.19 10.07 -2.68
N ASN A 183 16.81 9.78 -1.45
CA ASN A 183 17.17 10.60 -0.30
C ASN A 183 18.64 10.40 0.12
N ASP A 184 19.32 9.33 -0.33
CA ASP A 184 20.75 9.04 -0.08
C ASP A 184 21.63 9.18 -1.34
N LEU A 185 21.20 9.89 -2.39
CA LEU A 185 22.03 10.16 -3.57
C LEU A 185 23.32 10.90 -3.21
N PRO A 186 24.45 10.63 -3.92
CA PRO A 186 25.79 11.07 -3.49
C PRO A 186 25.94 12.58 -3.45
N THR A 187 25.34 13.31 -4.39
CA THR A 187 25.51 14.76 -4.48
C THR A 187 24.24 15.49 -4.07
N ALA A 188 24.39 16.67 -3.44
CA ALA A 188 23.27 17.50 -3.05
C ALA A 188 22.42 17.91 -4.27
N GLU A 189 23.07 18.18 -5.40
CA GLU A 189 22.39 18.55 -6.66
C GLU A 189 21.46 17.44 -7.15
N LEU A 190 21.94 16.19 -7.20
CA LEU A 190 21.11 15.05 -7.58
C LEU A 190 19.96 14.83 -6.61
N ARG A 191 20.21 14.94 -5.30
CA ARG A 191 19.15 14.82 -4.29
C ARG A 191 18.06 15.86 -4.51
N GLU A 192 18.40 17.14 -4.63
CA GLU A 192 17.41 18.21 -4.82
C GLU A 192 16.66 18.06 -6.16
N ARG A 193 17.33 17.60 -7.22
CA ARG A 193 16.71 17.34 -8.52
C ARG A 193 15.67 16.21 -8.47
N TYR A 194 15.95 15.10 -7.80
CA TYR A 194 15.10 13.91 -7.78
C TYR A 194 14.16 13.83 -6.56
N LYS A 195 14.45 14.55 -5.48
CA LYS A 195 13.63 14.62 -4.27
C LYS A 195 12.12 14.83 -4.50
N PRO A 196 11.66 15.66 -5.46
CA PRO A 196 10.24 15.83 -5.73
C PRO A 196 9.54 14.57 -6.24
N TYR A 197 10.30 13.58 -6.70
CA TYR A 197 9.78 12.30 -7.19
C TYR A 197 9.78 11.22 -6.11
N SER A 198 10.57 11.36 -5.04
CA SER A 198 10.76 10.32 -4.04
C SER A 198 9.43 9.90 -3.36
N VAL A 199 8.66 10.87 -2.88
CA VAL A 199 7.35 10.62 -2.25
C VAL A 199 6.30 10.20 -3.30
N ALA A 200 6.40 10.72 -4.53
CA ALA A 200 5.49 10.33 -5.61
C ALA A 200 5.67 8.85 -6.00
N LEU A 201 6.90 8.37 -6.12
CA LEU A 201 7.19 6.96 -6.39
C LEU A 201 6.77 6.06 -5.23
N LEU A 202 7.11 6.44 -3.99
CA LEU A 202 6.66 5.73 -2.79
C LEU A 202 5.14 5.54 -2.79
N ARG A 203 4.39 6.62 -3.04
CA ARG A 203 2.93 6.63 -3.11
C ARG A 203 2.39 5.72 -4.22
N ILE A 204 2.97 5.80 -5.44
CA ILE A 204 2.51 5.01 -6.59
C ILE A 204 2.72 3.52 -6.34
N PHE A 205 3.90 3.12 -5.88
CA PHE A 205 4.20 1.71 -5.62
C PHE A 205 3.36 1.15 -4.45
N THR A 206 3.13 1.95 -3.41
CA THR A 206 2.20 1.58 -2.32
C THR A 206 0.77 1.44 -2.84
N GLY A 207 0.33 2.35 -3.71
CA GLY A 207 -1.02 2.27 -4.30
C GLY A 207 -1.21 1.04 -5.18
N ILE A 208 -0.20 0.68 -6.01
CA ILE A 208 -0.25 -0.55 -6.82
C ILE A 208 -0.29 -1.79 -5.92
N SER A 209 0.55 -1.83 -4.88
CA SER A 209 0.54 -2.91 -3.89
C SER A 209 -0.86 -3.09 -3.30
N LEU A 210 -1.48 -2.00 -2.84
CA LEU A 210 -2.81 -2.03 -2.22
C LEU A 210 -3.92 -2.46 -3.21
N ILE A 211 -3.87 -1.99 -4.47
CA ILE A 211 -4.80 -2.45 -5.52
C ILE A 211 -4.66 -3.96 -5.72
N THR A 212 -3.41 -4.44 -5.83
CA THR A 212 -3.15 -5.86 -6.05
C THR A 212 -3.70 -6.69 -4.90
N LEU A 213 -3.46 -6.28 -3.64
CA LEU A 213 -3.96 -6.95 -2.45
C LEU A 213 -5.50 -6.99 -2.41
N GLY A 214 -6.17 -5.87 -2.63
CA GLY A 214 -7.64 -5.83 -2.67
C GLY A 214 -8.24 -6.74 -3.72
N LEU A 215 -7.59 -6.83 -4.90
CA LEU A 215 -8.03 -7.72 -5.97
C LEU A 215 -7.74 -9.19 -5.65
N SER A 216 -6.49 -9.51 -5.32
CA SER A 216 -6.05 -10.91 -5.19
C SER A 216 -6.61 -11.61 -3.96
N GLU A 217 -6.72 -10.91 -2.81
CA GLU A 217 -7.15 -11.51 -1.56
C GLU A 217 -8.66 -11.48 -1.33
N LYS A 218 -9.30 -10.38 -1.72
CA LYS A 218 -10.67 -10.11 -1.30
C LYS A 218 -11.67 -10.21 -2.44
N LEU A 219 -11.33 -9.75 -3.63
CA LEU A 219 -12.28 -9.80 -4.75
C LEU A 219 -12.17 -11.13 -5.53
N PHE A 220 -10.96 -11.60 -5.82
CA PHE A 220 -10.75 -12.90 -6.50
C PHE A 220 -10.43 -14.04 -5.52
N GLY A 221 -9.87 -13.73 -4.35
CA GLY A 221 -9.54 -14.69 -3.29
C GLY A 221 -10.53 -14.69 -2.13
N ALA A 222 -11.79 -14.33 -2.36
CA ALA A 222 -12.80 -14.12 -1.32
C ALA A 222 -12.99 -15.32 -0.38
N VAL A 223 -12.83 -16.55 -0.86
CA VAL A 223 -12.96 -17.77 -0.05
C VAL A 223 -12.04 -17.77 1.17
N MET A 224 -10.80 -17.29 1.01
CA MET A 224 -9.86 -17.21 2.13
C MET A 224 -10.23 -16.07 3.10
N ALA A 225 -10.66 -14.93 2.56
CA ALA A 225 -11.06 -13.78 3.39
C ALA A 225 -12.33 -14.10 4.20
N GLU A 226 -13.31 -14.78 3.62
CA GLU A 226 -14.49 -15.25 4.34
C GLU A 226 -14.13 -16.33 5.39
N SER A 227 -13.19 -17.23 5.07
CA SER A 227 -12.69 -18.21 6.04
C SER A 227 -11.98 -17.56 7.22
N PHE A 228 -11.23 -16.47 6.98
CA PHE A 228 -10.63 -15.68 8.04
C PHE A 228 -11.71 -15.04 8.94
N LEU A 229 -12.75 -14.45 8.36
CA LEU A 229 -13.85 -13.87 9.14
C LEU A 229 -14.57 -14.94 9.96
N ALA A 230 -14.81 -16.12 9.40
CA ALA A 230 -15.44 -17.22 10.10
C ALA A 230 -14.58 -17.74 11.28
N ALA A 231 -13.23 -17.80 11.10
CA ALA A 231 -12.32 -18.27 12.13
C ALA A 231 -12.12 -17.26 13.27
N TYR A 232 -12.05 -15.98 12.96
CA TYR A 232 -11.74 -14.91 13.91
C TYR A 232 -12.94 -14.03 14.27
N GLN A 233 -14.13 -14.31 13.75
CA GLN A 233 -15.38 -13.54 13.96
C GLN A 233 -15.19 -12.01 13.73
N TRP A 234 -14.43 -11.69 12.70
CA TRP A 234 -13.87 -10.35 12.50
C TRP A 234 -14.79 -9.37 11.75
N ASN A 235 -16.06 -9.75 11.53
CA ASN A 235 -17.06 -8.86 10.97
C ASN A 235 -17.61 -7.91 12.05
N PHE A 236 -16.81 -6.91 12.40
CA PHE A 236 -17.17 -5.93 13.42
C PHE A 236 -18.41 -5.09 13.05
N VAL A 237 -18.79 -5.00 11.77
CA VAL A 237 -19.98 -4.28 11.33
C VAL A 237 -21.24 -5.06 11.75
N ALA A 238 -21.24 -6.37 11.55
CA ALA A 238 -22.34 -7.23 12.04
C ALA A 238 -22.34 -7.25 13.58
N ALA A 239 -21.16 -7.30 14.22
CA ALA A 239 -21.03 -7.25 15.69
C ALA A 239 -21.58 -5.94 16.31
N LEU A 240 -21.61 -4.85 15.56
CA LEU A 240 -22.24 -3.57 15.97
C LEU A 240 -23.78 -3.56 15.79
N GLY A 241 -24.38 -4.70 15.43
CA GLY A 241 -25.83 -4.86 15.28
C GLY A 241 -26.35 -4.65 13.85
N LEU A 242 -25.47 -4.53 12.86
CA LEU A 242 -25.82 -4.44 11.45
C LEU A 242 -25.78 -5.83 10.79
N GLU A 243 -26.64 -6.76 11.21
CA GLU A 243 -26.66 -8.16 10.81
C GLU A 243 -26.83 -8.39 9.30
N PHE A 244 -27.43 -7.41 8.57
CA PHE A 244 -27.52 -7.46 7.12
C PHE A 244 -26.14 -7.35 6.43
N PHE A 245 -25.10 -6.92 7.16
CA PHE A 245 -23.74 -6.81 6.65
C PHE A 245 -23.03 -8.15 6.83
N THR A 246 -23.38 -9.11 5.97
CA THR A 246 -22.84 -10.46 5.97
C THR A 246 -21.31 -10.48 5.76
N ASP A 247 -20.65 -11.60 6.07
CA ASP A 247 -19.20 -11.76 5.87
C ASP A 247 -18.83 -11.57 4.39
N ARG A 248 -19.65 -12.12 3.47
CA ARG A 248 -19.49 -11.89 2.02
C ARG A 248 -19.53 -10.39 1.67
N LEU A 249 -20.47 -9.63 2.20
CA LEU A 249 -20.58 -8.18 1.96
C LEU A 249 -19.41 -7.43 2.62
N PHE A 250 -18.94 -7.88 3.77
CA PHE A 250 -17.78 -7.31 4.47
C PHE A 250 -16.51 -7.46 3.63
N VAL A 251 -16.22 -8.67 3.14
CA VAL A 251 -15.04 -8.97 2.30
C VAL A 251 -15.09 -8.19 0.99
N LEU A 252 -16.26 -8.14 0.33
CA LEU A 252 -16.48 -7.36 -0.88
C LEU A 252 -16.16 -5.87 -0.63
N SER A 253 -16.69 -5.32 0.46
CA SER A 253 -16.50 -3.92 0.85
C SER A 253 -15.03 -3.61 1.13
N ALA A 254 -14.35 -4.46 1.88
CA ALA A 254 -12.93 -4.32 2.20
C ALA A 254 -12.08 -4.34 0.93
N GLY A 255 -12.35 -5.27 0.00
CA GLY A 255 -11.64 -5.34 -1.28
C GLY A 255 -11.81 -4.07 -2.11
N PHE A 256 -13.04 -3.57 -2.27
CA PHE A 256 -13.28 -2.32 -3.00
C PHE A 256 -12.64 -1.10 -2.32
N ILE A 257 -12.69 -1.02 -0.99
CA ILE A 257 -12.04 0.06 -0.22
C ILE A 257 -10.52 0.07 -0.47
N GLU A 258 -9.86 -1.08 -0.45
CA GLU A 258 -8.42 -1.16 -0.75
C GLU A 258 -8.10 -0.75 -2.20
N VAL A 259 -8.90 -1.20 -3.16
CA VAL A 259 -8.75 -0.78 -4.56
C VAL A 259 -8.95 0.73 -4.72
N ILE A 260 -10.01 1.30 -4.14
CA ILE A 260 -10.27 2.75 -4.17
C ILE A 260 -9.09 3.52 -3.58
N PHE A 261 -8.63 3.12 -2.40
CA PHE A 261 -7.52 3.79 -1.71
C PHE A 261 -6.23 3.67 -2.50
N GLY A 262 -5.95 2.50 -3.08
CA GLY A 262 -4.81 2.28 -3.94
C GLY A 262 -4.86 3.16 -5.20
N VAL A 263 -6.00 3.24 -5.87
CA VAL A 263 -6.18 4.10 -7.06
C VAL A 263 -5.99 5.59 -6.71
N ILE A 264 -6.56 6.06 -5.60
CA ILE A 264 -6.36 7.43 -5.12
C ILE A 264 -4.88 7.71 -4.84
N LEU A 265 -4.13 6.76 -4.26
CA LEU A 265 -2.69 6.87 -4.07
C LEU A 265 -1.95 6.94 -5.41
N VAL A 266 -2.26 6.10 -6.38
CA VAL A 266 -1.64 6.13 -7.71
C VAL A 266 -1.91 7.47 -8.40
N LEU A 267 -3.16 7.93 -8.40
CA LEU A 267 -3.55 9.22 -8.99
C LEU A 267 -2.94 10.42 -8.24
N GLY A 268 -2.66 10.27 -6.97
CA GLY A 268 -2.07 11.30 -6.11
C GLY A 268 -3.05 12.35 -5.63
N THR A 269 -4.32 12.07 -5.68
CA THR A 269 -5.37 12.97 -5.22
C THR A 269 -5.63 12.75 -3.73
N THR A 270 -5.95 13.79 -2.99
CA THR A 270 -6.29 13.73 -1.55
C THR A 270 -5.44 12.75 -0.71
N THR A 271 -4.16 12.56 -1.06
CA THR A 271 -3.27 11.52 -0.52
C THR A 271 -3.28 11.45 1.01
N ARG A 272 -3.22 12.59 1.70
CA ARG A 272 -3.20 12.62 3.18
C ARG A 272 -4.49 12.12 3.79
N LEU A 273 -5.63 12.59 3.28
CA LEU A 273 -6.94 12.18 3.77
C LEU A 273 -7.14 10.67 3.55
N ASN A 274 -6.75 10.19 2.37
CA ASN A 274 -6.81 8.78 2.02
C ASN A 274 -5.96 7.91 2.97
N VAL A 275 -4.71 8.32 3.23
CA VAL A 275 -3.82 7.58 4.13
C VAL A 275 -4.29 7.64 5.58
N LEU A 276 -4.85 8.76 6.03
CA LEU A 276 -5.45 8.85 7.37
C LEU A 276 -6.63 7.89 7.53
N ALA A 277 -7.52 7.81 6.55
CA ALA A 277 -8.64 6.88 6.57
C ALA A 277 -8.15 5.42 6.59
N LEU A 278 -7.18 5.07 5.72
CA LEU A 278 -6.58 3.73 5.70
C LEU A 278 -5.88 3.39 7.03
N SER A 279 -5.15 4.35 7.62
CA SER A 279 -4.49 4.15 8.92
C SER A 279 -5.49 3.92 10.04
N ALA A 280 -6.67 4.57 10.01
CA ALA A 280 -7.71 4.34 10.99
C ALA A 280 -8.27 2.92 10.89
N VAL A 281 -8.48 2.39 9.68
CA VAL A 281 -8.90 1.00 9.46
C VAL A 281 -7.84 0.03 9.97
N LEU A 282 -6.56 0.25 9.65
CA LEU A 282 -5.45 -0.59 10.09
C LEU A 282 -5.30 -0.60 11.63
N LEU A 283 -5.48 0.54 12.28
CA LEU A 283 -5.42 0.63 13.74
C LEU A 283 -6.60 -0.08 14.39
N ALA A 284 -7.81 0.06 13.82
CA ALA A 284 -9.00 -0.64 14.31
C ALA A 284 -8.81 -2.15 14.22
N SER A 285 -8.25 -2.65 13.11
CA SER A 285 -7.88 -4.01 12.85
C SER A 285 -6.99 -4.60 13.97
N ASN A 286 -5.86 -3.97 14.19
CA ASN A 286 -4.91 -4.42 15.21
C ASN A 286 -5.48 -4.36 16.62
N LEU A 287 -6.29 -3.31 16.92
CA LEU A 287 -6.93 -3.15 18.22
C LEU A 287 -7.95 -4.26 18.51
N LEU A 288 -8.66 -4.75 17.52
CA LEU A 288 -9.61 -5.85 17.68
C LEU A 288 -8.90 -7.12 18.17
N PHE A 289 -7.80 -7.53 17.56
CA PHE A 289 -7.01 -8.68 18.04
C PHE A 289 -6.57 -8.52 19.50
N ILE A 290 -6.21 -7.30 19.93
CA ILE A 290 -5.83 -7.02 21.31
C ILE A 290 -7.04 -7.17 22.26
N ILE A 291 -8.21 -6.66 21.86
CA ILE A 291 -9.46 -6.73 22.65
C ILE A 291 -9.90 -8.17 22.80
N GLU A 292 -9.79 -8.98 21.77
CA GLU A 292 -10.11 -10.41 21.76
C GLU A 292 -9.09 -11.26 22.54
N GLY A 293 -8.01 -10.64 23.01
CA GLY A 293 -6.94 -11.32 23.76
C GLY A 293 -5.97 -12.10 22.87
N ASN A 294 -6.10 -12.03 21.54
CA ASN A 294 -5.22 -12.71 20.60
C ASN A 294 -3.94 -11.90 20.34
N LYS A 295 -3.03 -11.92 21.33
CA LYS A 295 -1.79 -11.15 21.30
C LYS A 295 -0.82 -11.61 20.19
N GLU A 296 -0.86 -12.88 19.85
CA GLU A 296 -0.01 -13.47 18.82
C GLU A 296 -0.42 -12.94 17.43
N ALA A 297 -1.70 -12.99 17.10
CA ALA A 297 -2.22 -12.40 15.86
C ALA A 297 -1.95 -10.89 15.80
N ALA A 298 -2.16 -10.16 16.89
CA ALA A 298 -1.85 -8.73 16.97
C ALA A 298 -0.36 -8.44 16.70
N LEU A 299 0.55 -9.28 17.17
CA LEU A 299 2.00 -9.14 16.94
C LEU A 299 2.35 -9.39 15.46
N VAL A 300 1.83 -10.47 14.88
CA VAL A 300 2.03 -10.80 13.45
C VAL A 300 1.54 -9.65 12.56
N GLU A 301 0.32 -9.18 12.82
CA GLU A 301 -0.29 -8.05 12.12
C GLU A 301 0.56 -6.78 12.22
N PHE A 302 1.02 -6.44 13.44
CA PHE A 302 1.86 -5.26 13.68
C PHE A 302 3.21 -5.38 12.96
N VAL A 303 3.90 -6.52 13.07
CA VAL A 303 5.21 -6.74 12.43
C VAL A 303 5.12 -6.65 10.92
N GLY A 304 4.12 -7.29 10.33
CA GLY A 304 3.89 -7.24 8.88
C GLY A 304 3.56 -5.83 8.39
N HIS A 305 2.86 -5.02 9.20
CA HIS A 305 2.48 -3.65 8.84
C HIS A 305 3.51 -2.58 9.21
N MET A 306 4.61 -2.88 9.90
CA MET A 306 5.64 -1.89 10.22
C MET A 306 6.09 -1.04 9.03
N PRO A 307 6.44 -1.61 7.85
CA PRO A 307 6.83 -0.82 6.69
C PRO A 307 5.68 0.08 6.19
N VAL A 308 4.45 -0.43 6.24
CA VAL A 308 3.25 0.32 5.82
C VAL A 308 3.00 1.52 6.73
N ILE A 309 3.14 1.35 8.05
CA ILE A 309 3.05 2.43 9.04
C ILE A 309 4.11 3.50 8.77
N GLY A 310 5.35 3.09 8.52
CA GLY A 310 6.43 4.00 8.15
C GLY A 310 6.12 4.80 6.87
N VAL A 311 5.60 4.14 5.85
CA VAL A 311 5.15 4.79 4.60
C VAL A 311 3.99 5.74 4.85
N ALA A 312 2.99 5.34 5.65
CA ALA A 312 1.85 6.18 6.00
C ALA A 312 2.30 7.49 6.67
N LEU A 313 3.23 7.42 7.62
CA LEU A 313 3.81 8.60 8.27
C LEU A 313 4.50 9.53 7.25
N ILE A 314 5.29 8.98 6.32
CA ILE A 314 5.90 9.76 5.24
C ILE A 314 4.83 10.45 4.39
N LEU A 315 3.80 9.73 3.94
CA LEU A 315 2.77 10.25 3.05
C LEU A 315 1.87 11.31 3.73
N ILE A 316 1.60 11.17 5.03
CA ILE A 316 0.82 12.14 5.81
C ILE A 316 1.64 13.41 6.04
N LEU A 317 2.88 13.27 6.48
CA LEU A 317 3.66 14.36 7.02
C LEU A 317 4.44 15.13 5.96
N LEU A 318 5.12 14.45 5.05
CA LEU A 318 6.03 15.14 4.14
C LEU A 318 5.34 15.95 3.05
N GLY A 319 4.16 15.60 2.59
CA GLY A 319 3.27 16.40 1.74
C GLY A 319 3.84 17.00 0.44
N TYR A 320 5.14 16.86 0.19
CA TYR A 320 5.75 17.16 -1.10
C TYR A 320 5.84 15.85 -1.89
N GLY A 321 5.83 15.85 -3.12
CA GLY A 321 5.66 14.66 -3.96
C GLY A 321 4.47 14.88 -4.85
N GLN A 322 4.19 16.15 -5.08
CA GLN A 322 3.12 16.62 -5.95
C GLN A 322 3.45 16.43 -7.44
N ARG A 323 4.64 15.94 -7.76
CA ARG A 323 4.98 15.46 -9.11
C ARG A 323 4.16 14.21 -9.40
N LEU A 324 3.86 13.94 -10.63
CA LEU A 324 3.08 12.77 -11.06
C LEU A 324 1.64 12.68 -10.46
N LYS A 325 1.01 13.81 -10.15
CA LYS A 325 -0.42 13.87 -9.86
C LYS A 325 -1.23 13.95 -11.15
N VAL A 326 -2.37 13.27 -11.18
CA VAL A 326 -3.30 13.37 -12.32
C VAL A 326 -3.83 14.80 -12.48
N THR A 327 -4.08 15.49 -11.38
CA THR A 327 -4.56 16.88 -11.38
C THR A 327 -3.58 17.86 -12.06
N ASN A 328 -2.29 17.55 -12.10
CA ASN A 328 -1.30 18.35 -12.82
C ASN A 328 -1.40 18.19 -14.36
N LEU A 329 -2.11 17.16 -14.84
CA LEU A 329 -2.35 16.91 -16.26
C LEU A 329 -3.63 17.59 -16.76
N LEU A 330 -4.50 17.99 -15.83
CA LEU A 330 -5.72 18.70 -16.18
C LEU A 330 -5.38 20.14 -16.63
N PRO A 331 -6.08 20.70 -17.63
CA PRO A 331 -5.87 22.09 -18.01
C PRO A 331 -6.17 22.98 -16.80
N ALA A 332 -5.20 23.81 -16.43
CA ALA A 332 -5.32 24.72 -15.29
C ALA A 332 -6.62 25.56 -15.43
N ARG A 333 -7.64 25.18 -14.66
CA ARG A 333 -8.70 26.15 -14.36
C ARG A 333 -7.97 27.30 -13.65
N ARG A 334 -8.04 28.52 -14.21
CA ARG A 334 -7.54 29.74 -13.56
C ARG A 334 -8.32 29.90 -12.26
N VAL A 335 -7.90 29.21 -11.22
CA VAL A 335 -8.28 29.52 -9.85
C VAL A 335 -7.38 30.70 -9.48
N ASN A 336 -8.00 31.82 -9.16
CA ASN A 336 -7.34 33.04 -8.70
C ASN A 336 -6.21 32.70 -7.72
N SER A 337 -5.03 33.27 -7.98
CA SER A 337 -3.79 33.05 -7.27
C SER A 337 -3.75 33.70 -5.87
N ASP A 338 -4.87 33.90 -5.22
CA ASP A 338 -4.97 34.50 -3.87
C ASP A 338 -4.99 33.46 -2.75
N ILE A 339 -4.33 32.31 -2.94
CA ILE A 339 -4.13 31.38 -1.82
C ILE A 339 -3.03 31.93 -0.91
N LYS A 340 -3.46 32.66 0.10
CA LYS A 340 -2.63 33.05 1.26
C LYS A 340 -2.00 31.77 1.83
N THR A 341 -0.68 31.67 1.69
CA THR A 341 0.12 30.67 2.40
C THR A 341 -0.05 30.95 3.89
N ILE A 342 -0.80 30.17 4.61
CA ILE A 342 -0.87 30.25 6.07
C ILE A 342 0.50 29.81 6.57
N ARG A 343 1.37 30.78 6.85
CA ARG A 343 2.61 30.56 7.58
C ARG A 343 2.23 30.42 9.05
N VAL A 344 2.48 29.26 9.64
CA VAL A 344 2.48 29.12 11.10
C VAL A 344 3.60 30.03 11.63
N PRO A 345 3.33 30.90 12.62
CA PRO A 345 4.36 31.77 13.21
C PRO A 345 5.54 30.95 13.72
N LYS A 346 6.74 31.49 13.55
CA LYS A 346 7.98 30.84 13.98
C LYS A 346 8.20 30.86 15.50
N ASP A 347 7.31 31.50 16.23
CA ASP A 347 7.45 31.82 17.66
C ASP A 347 6.23 31.23 18.43
N ALA A 348 6.22 29.89 18.60
CA ALA A 348 5.41 29.23 19.59
C ALA A 348 6.14 27.97 20.08
#